data_1ea68ff8d9591357ec292e0d5eef073c
#
_entry.id   1ea68ff8d9591357ec292e0d5eef073c
#
_cell.length_a   1.000
_cell.length_b   1.000
_cell.length_c   1.000
_cell.angle_alpha   90.00
_cell.angle_beta   90.00
_cell.angle_gamma   90.00
#
_symmetry.space_group_name_H-M   'P 1'
#
loop_
_entity.id
_entity.type
_entity.pdbx_description
1 polymer ?
#
loop_
_entity_poly.entity_id
_entity_poly.type
_entity_poly.pdbx_seq_one_letter_code
_entity_poly.pdbx_strand_id
1 'polypeptide(L)'
;MTDSNLSRRTLLRYGAYGAGAAALAGTAASWDRLTGADIPGRDDGSLVVATLGSAFDPATVDALTKGFHRIHPDIPLRVNPVQAVDWSDFFAKILTQIAAGTAPDLVYVATEGVQLFARKLGVPLDRWVRRDAAELREYFADVHPSLVESMMYEGSLYQLPMEFNAADMYLNRQVLKRSGADFPAADWSRDDFTALLREMKRAGGAHFTPYFWTNRLWGGVVPWLFANGTNLLKESKAPGGSWLWDDFYPAADRRGRGGGFRWTTPQATSARVEESYDYLASLVREDLCSRPEGGSGTNLVGVFSTGRVGVTPAGGFWAGGLHLAGMRAADYDVQYFPRWRTQRHQFGAAGYALLRTSKKQEAAWEFIKYTARKDTMTRLFQGNQTTPARRSMMTAARYAGTGPAHWQVFYDTLDRFPDTGPIPAPPQVAEVTDVLLKYTGTALASPRAVGPALRRMQGDLEQAMEREV
;
A
#
# COMPACT_ATOMS: atom_id res chain seq x y z
N MET A 1 14.51 18.27 27.65
CA MET A 1 14.73 16.87 27.34
C MET A 1 13.64 16.11 28.07
N THR A 2 12.49 15.92 27.45
CA THR A 2 11.36 15.17 28.02
C THR A 2 11.34 13.82 27.30
N ASP A 3 11.63 12.77 28.06
CA ASP A 3 11.51 11.37 27.64
C ASP A 3 10.07 11.07 27.23
N SER A 4 9.79 11.10 25.93
CA SER A 4 8.49 10.69 25.37
C SER A 4 8.49 9.19 25.10
N ASN A 5 8.60 8.39 26.14
CA ASN A 5 8.36 6.94 26.02
C ASN A 5 6.86 6.71 25.81
N LEU A 6 6.50 6.03 24.72
CA LEU A 6 5.16 5.49 24.51
C LEU A 6 4.78 4.63 25.71
N SER A 7 3.65 4.91 26.35
CA SER A 7 3.21 4.08 27.46
C SER A 7 2.83 2.70 26.93
N ARG A 8 3.16 1.62 27.68
CA ARG A 8 2.73 0.24 27.38
C ARG A 8 1.22 0.16 27.11
N ARG A 9 0.44 1.01 27.76
CA ARG A 9 -1.02 1.09 27.62
C ARG A 9 -1.45 1.62 26.24
N THR A 10 -0.70 2.56 25.66
CA THR A 10 -0.94 3.11 24.31
C THR A 10 -0.60 2.07 23.26
N LEU A 11 0.54 1.38 23.39
CA LEU A 11 0.97 0.32 22.47
C LEU A 11 0.01 -0.90 22.49
N LEU A 12 -0.47 -1.30 23.67
CA LEU A 12 -1.44 -2.41 23.81
C LEU A 12 -2.82 -2.05 23.21
N ARG A 13 -3.22 -0.78 23.22
CA ARG A 13 -4.45 -0.35 22.53
C ARG A 13 -4.36 -0.55 21.03
N TYR A 14 -3.23 -0.25 20.40
CA TYR A 14 -3.04 -0.51 18.96
C TYR A 14 -3.08 -2.00 18.63
N GLY A 15 -2.55 -2.87 19.52
CA GLY A 15 -2.66 -4.31 19.39
C GLY A 15 -4.08 -4.85 19.51
N ALA A 16 -4.98 -4.14 20.22
CA ALA A 16 -6.36 -4.60 20.46
C ALA A 16 -7.33 -4.23 19.31
N TYR A 17 -7.02 -3.26 18.46
CA TYR A 17 -7.90 -2.84 17.36
C TYR A 17 -7.81 -3.74 16.12
N GLY A 18 -6.77 -4.57 15.99
CA GLY A 18 -6.63 -5.56 14.91
C GLY A 18 -7.23 -6.94 15.21
N ALA A 19 -7.62 -7.18 16.44
CA ALA A 19 -8.21 -8.46 16.87
C ALA A 19 -9.72 -8.29 17.04
N GLY A 20 -10.48 -8.65 16.04
CA GLY A 20 -11.87 -9.05 16.24
C GLY A 20 -11.88 -10.11 17.37
N ALA A 21 -12.55 -9.79 18.49
CA ALA A 21 -12.55 -10.55 19.70
C ALA A 21 -12.93 -12.02 19.45
N ALA A 22 -11.93 -12.89 19.36
CA ALA A 22 -12.08 -14.31 19.62
C ALA A 22 -11.14 -14.66 20.77
N ALA A 23 -11.73 -14.95 21.92
CA ALA A 23 -11.07 -15.40 23.11
C ALA A 23 -10.16 -16.60 22.81
N LEU A 24 -8.85 -16.40 22.91
CA LEU A 24 -7.87 -17.46 23.06
C LEU A 24 -6.95 -17.12 24.24
N ALA A 25 -7.53 -17.17 25.43
CA ALA A 25 -6.78 -17.46 26.64
C ALA A 25 -6.55 -18.96 26.66
N GLY A 26 -5.41 -19.38 26.17
CA GLY A 26 -5.02 -20.79 26.25
C GLY A 26 -3.94 -21.14 25.23
N THR A 27 -2.73 -21.33 25.74
CA THR A 27 -1.56 -21.97 25.11
C THR A 27 -0.63 -21.06 24.32
N ALA A 28 0.18 -20.27 25.03
CA ALA A 28 1.44 -19.72 24.50
C ALA A 28 2.40 -20.83 24.00
N ALA A 29 2.21 -22.06 24.44
CA ALA A 29 3.08 -23.18 24.09
C ALA A 29 2.82 -23.85 22.73
N SER A 30 1.75 -23.48 22.00
CA SER A 30 1.43 -24.09 20.70
C SER A 30 1.88 -23.26 19.49
N TRP A 31 2.15 -21.98 19.68
CA TRP A 31 2.60 -21.08 18.61
C TRP A 31 4.06 -21.34 18.21
N ASP A 32 4.92 -21.68 19.16
CA ASP A 32 6.34 -21.95 18.91
C ASP A 32 6.58 -23.17 18.02
N ARG A 33 5.65 -24.14 18.03
CA ARG A 33 5.75 -25.36 17.21
C ARG A 33 5.26 -25.19 15.77
N LEU A 34 4.43 -24.17 15.50
CA LEU A 34 3.87 -23.92 14.18
C LEU A 34 4.71 -22.94 13.34
N THR A 35 5.55 -22.12 13.97
CA THR A 35 6.29 -21.06 13.28
C THR A 35 7.78 -21.34 13.15
N GLY A 36 8.34 -22.36 13.79
CA GLY A 36 9.79 -22.60 13.85
C GLY A 36 10.55 -21.41 14.47
N ALA A 37 9.85 -20.55 15.21
CA ALA A 37 10.44 -19.38 15.82
C ALA A 37 11.16 -19.82 17.09
N ASP A 38 12.48 -19.74 17.09
CA ASP A 38 13.30 -19.78 18.30
C ASP A 38 12.80 -18.75 19.31
N ILE A 39 12.77 -19.12 20.58
CA ILE A 39 12.27 -18.34 21.70
C ILE A 39 12.89 -16.92 21.67
N PRO A 40 12.08 -15.83 21.64
CA PRO A 40 12.63 -14.49 21.72
C PRO A 40 13.25 -14.26 23.11
N GLY A 41 14.53 -14.02 23.17
CA GLY A 41 15.20 -13.71 24.45
C GLY A 41 16.71 -13.83 24.45
N ARG A 42 17.31 -14.45 23.47
CA ARG A 42 18.77 -14.42 23.28
C ARG A 42 19.11 -13.48 22.13
N ASP A 43 19.76 -12.37 22.42
CA ASP A 43 20.45 -11.59 21.40
C ASP A 43 21.65 -12.43 20.90
N ASP A 44 21.41 -13.16 19.81
CA ASP A 44 22.42 -14.00 19.16
C ASP A 44 23.33 -13.16 18.22
N GLY A 45 23.20 -11.85 18.28
CA GLY A 45 23.94 -10.92 17.42
C GLY A 45 23.31 -10.71 16.04
N SER A 46 22.30 -11.51 15.66
CA SER A 46 21.66 -11.38 14.33
C SER A 46 20.88 -10.09 14.17
N LEU A 47 20.98 -9.49 12.99
CA LEU A 47 20.08 -8.44 12.53
C LEU A 47 18.69 -9.07 12.28
N VAL A 48 17.66 -8.62 12.98
CA VAL A 48 16.30 -9.16 12.90
C VAL A 48 15.43 -8.27 12.02
N VAL A 49 14.86 -8.85 10.97
CA VAL A 49 14.04 -8.15 9.98
C VAL A 49 12.64 -8.76 9.95
N ALA A 50 11.61 -7.99 10.26
CA ALA A 50 10.21 -8.42 10.13
C ALA A 50 9.65 -8.04 8.77
N THR A 51 9.01 -9.00 8.09
CA THR A 51 8.35 -8.82 6.80
C THR A 51 6.89 -9.25 6.88
N LEU A 52 6.04 -8.73 6.02
CA LEU A 52 4.69 -9.24 5.84
C LEU A 52 4.75 -10.63 5.17
N GLY A 53 4.29 -11.67 5.87
CA GLY A 53 4.43 -13.05 5.43
C GLY A 53 3.72 -13.39 4.12
N SER A 54 2.65 -12.66 3.76
CA SER A 54 1.98 -12.81 2.47
C SER A 54 2.74 -12.18 1.28
N ALA A 55 3.68 -11.27 1.56
CA ALA A 55 4.49 -10.60 0.53
C ALA A 55 5.83 -11.31 0.25
N PHE A 56 6.28 -12.16 1.19
CA PHE A 56 7.58 -12.85 1.11
C PHE A 56 7.41 -14.35 1.34
N ASP A 57 7.41 -15.12 0.28
CA ASP A 57 7.42 -16.58 0.37
C ASP A 57 8.77 -17.12 0.89
N PRO A 58 8.86 -18.40 1.31
CA PRO A 58 10.10 -18.97 1.83
C PRO A 58 11.28 -18.89 0.87
N ALA A 59 11.07 -19.00 -0.44
CA ALA A 59 12.15 -18.92 -1.43
C ALA A 59 12.68 -17.48 -1.55
N THR A 60 11.80 -16.50 -1.49
CA THR A 60 12.15 -15.07 -1.47
C THR A 60 12.93 -14.74 -0.20
N VAL A 61 12.52 -15.24 0.97
CA VAL A 61 13.25 -15.06 2.25
C VAL A 61 14.66 -15.68 2.18
N ASP A 62 14.76 -16.89 1.65
CA ASP A 62 16.05 -17.57 1.48
C ASP A 62 16.98 -16.82 0.53
N ALA A 63 16.45 -16.36 -0.61
CA ALA A 63 17.21 -15.57 -1.58
C ALA A 63 17.69 -14.23 -0.99
N LEU A 64 16.85 -13.55 -0.18
CA LEU A 64 17.21 -12.32 0.52
C LEU A 64 18.35 -12.57 1.51
N THR A 65 18.20 -13.60 2.35
CA THR A 65 19.18 -13.94 3.39
C THR A 65 20.52 -14.35 2.81
N LYS A 66 20.53 -15.28 1.85
CA LYS A 66 21.76 -15.75 1.19
C LYS A 66 22.43 -14.65 0.39
N GLY A 67 21.65 -13.81 -0.27
CA GLY A 67 22.16 -12.68 -1.04
C GLY A 67 22.83 -11.62 -0.17
N PHE A 68 22.24 -11.31 0.98
CA PHE A 68 22.80 -10.38 1.95
C PHE A 68 24.11 -10.93 2.56
N HIS A 69 24.10 -12.17 3.05
CA HIS A 69 25.26 -12.81 3.64
C HIS A 69 26.47 -12.89 2.69
N ARG A 70 26.24 -13.02 1.38
CA ARG A 70 27.33 -13.00 0.39
C ARG A 70 28.08 -11.68 0.35
N ILE A 71 27.40 -10.57 0.60
CA ILE A 71 27.97 -9.21 0.56
C ILE A 71 28.46 -8.78 1.94
N HIS A 72 27.75 -9.20 2.99
CA HIS A 72 28.02 -8.87 4.39
C HIS A 72 28.12 -10.16 5.23
N PRO A 73 29.21 -10.95 5.07
CA PRO A 73 29.36 -12.24 5.77
C PRO A 73 29.45 -12.09 7.29
N ASP A 74 29.87 -10.92 7.77
CA ASP A 74 30.04 -10.63 9.20
C ASP A 74 28.74 -10.14 9.87
N ILE A 75 27.65 -9.96 9.10
CA ILE A 75 26.35 -9.55 9.64
C ILE A 75 25.37 -10.73 9.54
N PRO A 76 25.17 -11.48 10.63
CA PRO A 76 24.16 -12.54 10.65
C PRO A 76 22.77 -11.92 10.51
N LEU A 77 21.94 -12.48 9.62
CA LEU A 77 20.62 -11.98 9.29
C LEU A 77 19.54 -13.02 9.61
N ARG A 78 18.50 -12.60 10.31
CA ARG A 78 17.29 -13.36 10.53
C ARG A 78 16.07 -12.60 9.97
N VAL A 79 15.46 -13.15 8.93
CA VAL A 79 14.22 -12.62 8.36
C VAL A 79 13.04 -13.36 8.98
N ASN A 80 12.09 -12.61 9.54
CA ASN A 80 10.90 -13.11 10.20
C ASN A 80 9.64 -12.73 9.40
N PRO A 81 9.05 -13.64 8.61
CA PRO A 81 7.78 -13.41 7.92
C PRO A 81 6.62 -13.50 8.93
N VAL A 82 6.06 -12.37 9.29
CA VAL A 82 4.91 -12.29 10.20
C VAL A 82 3.62 -12.51 9.40
N GLN A 83 2.91 -13.58 9.72
CA GLN A 83 1.63 -13.89 9.08
C GLN A 83 0.58 -12.87 9.50
N ALA A 84 -0.03 -12.20 8.54
CA ALA A 84 -1.07 -11.21 8.75
C ALA A 84 -2.04 -11.19 7.55
N VAL A 85 -3.30 -10.84 7.82
CA VAL A 85 -4.33 -10.78 6.78
C VAL A 85 -4.22 -9.52 5.93
N ASP A 86 -3.69 -8.44 6.49
CA ASP A 86 -3.43 -7.16 5.83
C ASP A 86 -2.37 -6.34 6.59
N TRP A 87 -2.09 -5.13 6.11
CA TRP A 87 -1.12 -4.21 6.72
C TRP A 87 -1.51 -3.78 8.14
N SER A 88 -2.78 -3.57 8.42
CA SER A 88 -3.25 -3.16 9.76
C SER A 88 -3.00 -4.25 10.80
N ASP A 89 -3.32 -5.50 10.49
CA ASP A 89 -3.04 -6.67 11.33
C ASP A 89 -1.52 -6.88 11.51
N PHE A 90 -0.75 -6.70 10.43
CA PHE A 90 0.71 -6.77 10.50
C PHE A 90 1.28 -5.72 11.46
N PHE A 91 0.88 -4.46 11.33
CA PHE A 91 1.35 -3.39 12.20
C PHE A 91 0.95 -3.61 13.66
N ALA A 92 -0.27 -4.08 13.92
CA ALA A 92 -0.73 -4.42 15.26
C ALA A 92 0.16 -5.49 15.92
N LYS A 93 0.55 -6.53 15.19
CA LYS A 93 1.47 -7.58 15.65
C LYS A 93 2.87 -7.03 15.94
N ILE A 94 3.40 -6.18 15.07
CA ILE A 94 4.70 -5.51 15.29
C ILE A 94 4.65 -4.60 16.53
N LEU A 95 3.61 -3.80 16.69
CA LEU A 95 3.44 -2.94 17.87
C LEU A 95 3.36 -3.76 19.17
N THR A 96 2.73 -4.92 19.11
CA THR A 96 2.68 -5.88 20.24
C THR A 96 4.09 -6.41 20.58
N GLN A 97 4.89 -6.78 19.59
CA GLN A 97 6.29 -7.21 19.79
C GLN A 97 7.14 -6.08 20.39
N ILE A 98 6.97 -4.83 19.91
CA ILE A 98 7.65 -3.65 20.48
C ILE A 98 7.27 -3.48 21.96
N ALA A 99 5.98 -3.56 22.30
CA ALA A 99 5.49 -3.44 23.68
C ALA A 99 5.99 -4.55 24.59
N ALA A 100 6.18 -5.76 24.06
CA ALA A 100 6.72 -6.92 24.75
C ALA A 100 8.25 -6.89 24.94
N GLY A 101 8.97 -5.93 24.30
CA GLY A 101 10.43 -5.86 24.34
C GLY A 101 11.14 -6.85 23.40
N THR A 102 10.40 -7.42 22.44
CA THR A 102 10.88 -8.38 21.42
C THR A 102 10.87 -7.76 20.02
N ALA A 103 11.07 -6.44 19.94
CA ALA A 103 11.05 -5.70 18.68
C ALA A 103 12.13 -6.20 17.70
N PRO A 104 11.83 -6.30 16.39
CA PRO A 104 12.85 -6.47 15.37
C PRO A 104 13.72 -5.23 15.24
N ASP A 105 14.85 -5.32 14.51
CA ASP A 105 15.68 -4.17 14.16
C ASP A 105 15.07 -3.37 13.01
N LEU A 106 14.50 -4.08 12.03
CA LEU A 106 13.87 -3.52 10.83
C LEU A 106 12.48 -4.08 10.63
N VAL A 107 11.58 -3.25 10.12
CA VAL A 107 10.21 -3.64 9.75
C VAL A 107 9.92 -3.23 8.31
N TYR A 108 9.37 -4.14 7.52
CA TYR A 108 8.84 -3.82 6.20
C TYR A 108 7.53 -3.05 6.34
N VAL A 109 7.51 -1.80 5.90
CA VAL A 109 6.38 -0.88 6.14
C VAL A 109 5.90 -0.27 4.83
N ALA A 110 4.61 -0.43 4.56
CA ALA A 110 3.94 0.25 3.45
C ALA A 110 3.53 1.69 3.83
N THR A 111 3.14 2.48 2.83
CA THR A 111 2.70 3.88 3.00
C THR A 111 1.63 4.05 4.07
N GLU A 112 0.82 3.02 4.31
CA GLU A 112 -0.16 2.95 5.39
C GLU A 112 0.44 3.14 6.78
N GLY A 113 1.68 2.71 6.98
CA GLY A 113 2.35 2.74 8.28
C GLY A 113 3.47 3.78 8.41
N VAL A 114 3.89 4.43 7.32
CA VAL A 114 5.08 5.30 7.33
C VAL A 114 5.02 6.34 8.45
N GLN A 115 3.93 7.09 8.57
CA GLN A 115 3.81 8.15 9.57
C GLN A 115 3.62 7.61 10.98
N LEU A 116 2.93 6.48 11.13
CA LEU A 116 2.79 5.78 12.40
C LEU A 116 4.16 5.37 12.97
N PHE A 117 4.98 4.72 12.14
CA PHE A 117 6.32 4.31 12.56
C PHE A 117 7.27 5.49 12.71
N ALA A 118 7.27 6.45 11.79
CA ALA A 118 8.17 7.61 11.81
C ALA A 118 8.00 8.47 13.07
N ARG A 119 6.78 8.68 13.52
CA ARG A 119 6.48 9.61 14.61
C ARG A 119 7.22 9.29 15.91
N LYS A 120 7.24 8.01 16.32
CA LYS A 120 7.84 7.61 17.61
C LYS A 120 8.74 6.38 17.58
N LEU A 121 8.64 5.54 16.57
CA LEU A 121 9.26 4.21 16.53
C LEU A 121 10.47 4.15 15.62
N GLY A 122 10.46 4.90 14.52
CA GLY A 122 11.49 4.86 13.49
C GLY A 122 12.67 5.81 13.75
N VAL A 123 13.75 5.55 13.06
CA VAL A 123 14.95 6.39 13.00
C VAL A 123 15.01 7.05 11.62
N PRO A 124 15.18 8.39 11.52
CA PRO A 124 15.45 9.05 10.25
C PRO A 124 16.72 8.53 9.60
N LEU A 125 16.68 8.29 8.30
CA LEU A 125 17.80 7.77 7.52
C LEU A 125 18.76 8.86 7.01
N ASP A 126 18.39 10.13 7.18
CA ASP A 126 19.06 11.30 6.59
C ASP A 126 20.57 11.29 6.74
N ARG A 127 21.10 10.96 7.95
CA ARG A 127 22.54 10.95 8.21
C ARG A 127 23.31 9.95 7.34
N TRP A 128 22.72 8.77 7.14
CA TRP A 128 23.32 7.72 6.34
C TRP A 128 23.17 7.99 4.84
N VAL A 129 22.01 8.49 4.42
CA VAL A 129 21.78 8.87 3.02
C VAL A 129 22.80 9.95 2.59
N ARG A 130 23.05 10.95 3.46
CA ARG A 130 24.07 11.98 3.18
C ARG A 130 25.49 11.41 3.16
N ARG A 131 25.81 10.54 4.12
CA ARG A 131 27.13 9.88 4.18
C ARG A 131 27.42 9.08 2.92
N ASP A 132 26.45 8.29 2.49
CA ASP A 132 26.59 7.34 1.38
C ASP A 132 25.95 7.88 0.06
N ALA A 133 25.87 9.22 -0.07
CA ALA A 133 25.20 9.88 -1.19
C ALA A 133 25.74 9.45 -2.56
N ALA A 134 27.04 9.24 -2.68
CA ALA A 134 27.66 8.80 -3.92
C ALA A 134 27.18 7.42 -4.38
N GLU A 135 27.01 6.48 -3.44
CA GLU A 135 26.50 5.12 -3.68
C GLU A 135 25.01 5.15 -4.08
N LEU A 136 24.24 6.08 -3.50
CA LEU A 136 22.79 6.15 -3.70
C LEU A 136 22.34 6.98 -4.91
N ARG A 137 23.25 7.67 -5.61
CA ARG A 137 22.89 8.50 -6.77
C ARG A 137 22.14 7.73 -7.86
N GLU A 138 22.62 6.53 -8.20
CA GLU A 138 21.98 5.68 -9.20
C GLU A 138 20.58 5.24 -8.74
N TYR A 139 20.42 4.93 -7.45
CA TYR A 139 19.14 4.57 -6.89
C TYR A 139 18.12 5.71 -7.01
N PHE A 140 18.44 6.91 -6.53
CA PHE A 140 17.52 8.05 -6.57
C PHE A 140 17.24 8.53 -8.00
N ALA A 141 18.20 8.45 -8.90
CA ALA A 141 17.99 8.77 -10.32
C ALA A 141 17.02 7.79 -11.02
N ASP A 142 16.86 6.58 -10.48
CA ASP A 142 16.02 5.51 -11.03
C ASP A 142 14.67 5.35 -10.30
N VAL A 143 14.44 6.10 -9.22
CA VAL A 143 13.21 6.05 -8.41
C VAL A 143 12.45 7.37 -8.53
N HIS A 144 11.15 7.28 -8.85
CA HIS A 144 10.31 8.47 -9.00
C HIS A 144 10.21 9.26 -7.67
N PRO A 145 10.37 10.60 -7.67
CA PRO A 145 10.42 11.41 -6.45
C PRO A 145 9.14 11.31 -5.60
N SER A 146 7.96 11.08 -6.20
CA SER A 146 6.72 10.88 -5.43
C SER A 146 6.80 9.66 -4.49
N LEU A 147 7.50 8.60 -4.89
CA LEU A 147 7.69 7.43 -4.06
C LEU A 147 8.57 7.75 -2.86
N VAL A 148 9.67 8.48 -3.08
CA VAL A 148 10.57 8.89 -2.01
C VAL A 148 9.88 9.85 -1.04
N GLU A 149 9.13 10.84 -1.57
CA GLU A 149 8.35 11.79 -0.75
C GLU A 149 7.32 11.07 0.13
N SER A 150 6.71 9.97 -0.35
CA SER A 150 5.75 9.19 0.45
C SER A 150 6.39 8.44 1.63
N MET A 151 7.71 8.25 1.61
CA MET A 151 8.50 7.65 2.69
C MET A 151 9.10 8.68 3.65
N MET A 152 8.77 9.96 3.45
CA MET A 152 9.20 11.05 4.33
C MET A 152 8.13 11.40 5.35
N TYR A 153 8.59 11.84 6.52
CA TYR A 153 7.75 12.41 7.57
C TYR A 153 8.42 13.62 8.20
N GLU A 154 7.73 14.76 8.20
CA GLU A 154 8.20 16.03 8.81
C GLU A 154 9.62 16.41 8.37
N GLY A 155 9.95 16.28 7.09
CA GLY A 155 11.20 16.70 6.49
C GLY A 155 12.32 15.66 6.48
N SER A 156 12.13 14.52 7.12
CA SER A 156 13.11 13.43 7.18
C SER A 156 12.66 12.18 6.41
N LEU A 157 13.62 11.46 5.86
CA LEU A 157 13.40 10.20 5.17
C LEU A 157 13.47 9.02 6.14
N TYR A 158 12.52 8.10 6.10
CA TYR A 158 12.47 6.94 6.99
C TYR A 158 12.65 5.60 6.29
N GLN A 159 12.48 5.55 4.98
CA GLN A 159 12.60 4.33 4.19
C GLN A 159 13.12 4.65 2.79
N LEU A 160 13.78 3.69 2.16
CA LEU A 160 14.02 3.69 0.72
C LEU A 160 12.93 2.83 0.06
N PRO A 161 12.10 3.38 -0.85
CA PRO A 161 11.07 2.58 -1.54
C PRO A 161 11.70 1.45 -2.35
N MET A 162 11.21 0.24 -2.13
CA MET A 162 11.60 -0.96 -2.90
C MET A 162 10.58 -1.28 -3.99
N GLU A 163 9.31 -1.08 -3.67
CA GLU A 163 8.18 -1.35 -4.53
C GLU A 163 7.13 -0.25 -4.41
N PHE A 164 6.23 -0.23 -5.38
CA PHE A 164 5.00 0.53 -5.29
C PHE A 164 3.90 -0.13 -6.11
N ASN A 165 2.67 0.25 -5.83
CA ASN A 165 1.52 -0.20 -6.60
C ASN A 165 0.53 0.95 -6.73
N ALA A 166 0.30 1.41 -7.95
CA ALA A 166 -0.80 2.31 -8.24
C ALA A 166 -2.12 1.54 -8.29
N ALA A 167 -3.21 2.20 -7.96
CA ALA A 167 -4.54 1.62 -8.11
C ALA A 167 -4.99 1.81 -9.56
N ASP A 168 -4.59 0.88 -10.41
CA ASP A 168 -4.97 0.82 -11.82
C ASP A 168 -6.19 -0.08 -12.02
N MET A 169 -6.88 0.02 -13.16
CA MET A 169 -8.04 -0.82 -13.47
C MET A 169 -7.62 -2.06 -14.22
N TYR A 170 -7.84 -3.21 -13.62
CA TYR A 170 -7.76 -4.51 -14.28
C TYR A 170 -9.06 -4.83 -14.99
N LEU A 171 -8.98 -5.20 -16.26
CA LEU A 171 -10.10 -5.54 -17.12
C LEU A 171 -9.97 -7.00 -17.59
N ASN A 172 -11.02 -7.77 -17.40
CA ASN A 172 -11.07 -9.16 -17.90
C ASN A 172 -11.38 -9.14 -19.40
N ARG A 173 -10.41 -9.49 -20.23
CA ARG A 173 -10.55 -9.46 -21.70
C ARG A 173 -11.57 -10.47 -22.23
N GLN A 174 -11.78 -11.59 -21.55
CA GLN A 174 -12.81 -12.54 -21.92
C GLN A 174 -14.21 -11.95 -21.68
N VAL A 175 -14.36 -11.17 -20.61
CA VAL A 175 -15.62 -10.45 -20.32
C VAL A 175 -15.85 -9.36 -21.37
N LEU A 176 -14.85 -8.54 -21.69
CA LEU A 176 -14.93 -7.53 -22.74
C LEU A 176 -15.41 -8.16 -24.06
N LYS A 177 -14.73 -9.21 -24.51
CA LYS A 177 -15.10 -9.92 -25.75
C LYS A 177 -16.54 -10.44 -25.73
N ARG A 178 -16.96 -11.02 -24.62
CA ARG A 178 -18.32 -11.57 -24.45
C ARG A 178 -19.38 -10.48 -24.46
N SER A 179 -19.08 -9.30 -23.92
CA SER A 179 -19.98 -8.14 -23.90
C SER A 179 -19.97 -7.34 -25.20
N GLY A 180 -19.07 -7.61 -26.12
CA GLY A 180 -18.90 -6.81 -27.34
C GLY A 180 -18.28 -5.44 -27.09
N ALA A 181 -17.71 -5.24 -25.89
CA ALA A 181 -17.10 -3.98 -25.49
C ALA A 181 -15.63 -3.91 -25.91
N ASP A 182 -15.20 -2.75 -26.37
CA ASP A 182 -13.80 -2.47 -26.67
C ASP A 182 -12.98 -2.25 -25.39
N PHE A 183 -11.66 -2.42 -25.52
CA PHE A 183 -10.74 -2.04 -24.45
C PHE A 183 -10.70 -0.51 -24.34
N PRO A 184 -10.85 0.08 -23.14
CA PRO A 184 -10.97 1.53 -22.98
C PRO A 184 -9.68 2.28 -23.37
N ALA A 185 -9.84 3.49 -23.90
CA ALA A 185 -8.73 4.40 -24.19
C ALA A 185 -8.03 4.87 -22.90
N ALA A 186 -6.80 5.36 -23.01
CA ALA A 186 -6.00 5.81 -21.87
C ALA A 186 -6.61 7.00 -21.10
N ASP A 187 -7.41 7.81 -21.77
CA ASP A 187 -8.07 9.00 -21.23
C ASP A 187 -9.57 8.81 -20.93
N TRP A 188 -10.01 7.54 -20.86
CA TRP A 188 -11.40 7.20 -20.57
C TRP A 188 -11.93 7.88 -19.30
N SER A 189 -13.18 8.27 -19.38
CA SER A 189 -13.83 8.99 -18.30
C SER A 189 -14.61 8.07 -17.35
N ARG A 190 -15.05 8.63 -16.22
CA ARG A 190 -16.03 8.02 -15.34
C ARG A 190 -17.31 7.61 -16.08
N ASP A 191 -17.73 8.39 -17.06
CA ASP A 191 -18.96 8.11 -17.82
C ASP A 191 -18.72 6.96 -18.80
N ASP A 192 -17.55 6.89 -19.45
CA ASP A 192 -17.13 5.74 -20.25
C ASP A 192 -17.04 4.46 -19.40
N PHE A 193 -16.49 4.58 -18.20
CA PHE A 193 -16.47 3.49 -17.23
C PHE A 193 -17.89 2.98 -16.91
N THR A 194 -18.80 3.89 -16.62
CA THR A 194 -20.20 3.54 -16.31
C THR A 194 -20.88 2.88 -17.51
N ALA A 195 -20.65 3.39 -18.72
CA ALA A 195 -21.18 2.80 -19.95
C ALA A 195 -20.64 1.38 -20.16
N LEU A 196 -19.33 1.19 -19.98
CA LEU A 196 -18.68 -0.13 -20.05
C LEU A 196 -19.30 -1.13 -19.04
N LEU A 197 -19.54 -0.71 -17.81
CA LEU A 197 -20.17 -1.58 -16.81
C LEU A 197 -21.58 -2.00 -17.22
N ARG A 198 -22.36 -1.09 -17.81
CA ARG A 198 -23.70 -1.39 -18.32
C ARG A 198 -23.68 -2.39 -19.49
N GLU A 199 -22.69 -2.28 -20.38
CA GLU A 199 -22.48 -3.25 -21.48
C GLU A 199 -22.13 -4.63 -20.92
N MET A 200 -21.18 -4.68 -19.99
CA MET A 200 -20.82 -5.93 -19.32
C MET A 200 -21.99 -6.57 -18.57
N LYS A 201 -22.80 -5.76 -17.89
CA LYS A 201 -23.99 -6.23 -17.16
C LYS A 201 -25.00 -6.89 -18.10
N ARG A 202 -25.27 -6.29 -19.27
CA ARG A 202 -26.21 -6.87 -20.25
C ARG A 202 -25.76 -8.23 -20.77
N ALA A 203 -24.45 -8.45 -20.89
CA ALA A 203 -23.88 -9.70 -21.36
C ALA A 203 -23.62 -10.72 -20.23
N GLY A 204 -23.67 -10.27 -18.98
CA GLY A 204 -23.39 -11.08 -17.79
C GLY A 204 -24.56 -11.96 -17.37
N GLY A 205 -24.28 -13.10 -16.74
CA GLY A 205 -25.28 -13.98 -16.12
C GLY A 205 -25.63 -13.56 -14.68
N ALA A 206 -26.47 -14.37 -14.03
CA ALA A 206 -27.00 -14.10 -12.68
C ALA A 206 -25.96 -13.90 -11.57
N HIS A 207 -24.75 -14.41 -11.74
CA HIS A 207 -23.67 -14.32 -10.74
C HIS A 207 -22.49 -13.45 -11.21
N PHE A 208 -22.74 -12.54 -12.13
CA PHE A 208 -21.74 -11.64 -12.69
C PHE A 208 -21.84 -10.25 -12.08
N THR A 209 -20.70 -9.72 -11.65
CA THR A 209 -20.58 -8.35 -11.12
C THR A 209 -19.67 -7.55 -12.05
N PRO A 210 -20.17 -6.52 -12.76
CA PRO A 210 -19.35 -5.72 -13.66
C PRO A 210 -18.14 -5.10 -12.99
N TYR A 211 -18.33 -4.46 -11.85
CA TYR A 211 -17.28 -3.81 -11.05
C TYR A 211 -17.27 -4.33 -9.63
N PHE A 212 -16.10 -4.76 -9.18
CA PHE A 212 -15.89 -5.22 -7.81
C PHE A 212 -14.68 -4.50 -7.18
N TRP A 213 -14.80 -4.10 -5.92
CA TRP A 213 -13.72 -3.54 -5.13
C TRP A 213 -13.90 -3.90 -3.64
N THR A 214 -12.82 -3.85 -2.89
CA THR A 214 -12.84 -4.14 -1.45
C THR A 214 -12.93 -2.87 -0.63
N ASN A 215 -13.66 -2.90 0.48
CA ASN A 215 -13.75 -1.78 1.41
C ASN A 215 -12.45 -1.69 2.22
N ARG A 216 -11.56 -0.82 1.78
CA ARG A 216 -10.26 -0.53 2.39
C ARG A 216 -9.75 0.83 1.88
N LEU A 217 -8.72 1.39 2.52
CA LEU A 217 -8.10 2.63 2.03
C LEU A 217 -7.52 2.44 0.63
N TRP A 218 -6.63 1.47 0.46
CA TRP A 218 -5.97 1.23 -0.81
C TRP A 218 -6.90 0.57 -1.82
N GLY A 219 -7.07 1.17 -2.99
CA GLY A 219 -7.89 0.60 -4.07
C GLY A 219 -9.40 0.55 -3.78
N GLY A 220 -9.85 1.14 -2.67
CA GLY A 220 -11.26 1.24 -2.30
C GLY A 220 -11.91 2.53 -2.79
N VAL A 221 -12.46 3.33 -1.87
CA VAL A 221 -13.09 4.61 -2.19
C VAL A 221 -12.09 5.71 -2.57
N VAL A 222 -10.86 5.65 -2.04
CA VAL A 222 -9.85 6.71 -2.20
C VAL A 222 -9.52 7.02 -3.66
N PRO A 223 -9.33 6.05 -4.58
CA PRO A 223 -9.12 6.37 -6.00
C PRO A 223 -10.26 7.20 -6.61
N TRP A 224 -11.51 6.96 -6.23
CA TRP A 224 -12.66 7.75 -6.69
C TRP A 224 -12.66 9.17 -6.12
N LEU A 225 -12.24 9.34 -4.85
CA LEU A 225 -12.04 10.67 -4.26
C LEU A 225 -10.95 11.44 -5.02
N PHE A 226 -9.83 10.78 -5.31
CA PHE A 226 -8.72 11.38 -6.06
C PHE A 226 -9.14 11.77 -7.48
N ALA A 227 -9.82 10.88 -8.19
CA ALA A 227 -10.35 11.18 -9.52
C ALA A 227 -11.36 12.34 -9.51
N ASN A 228 -12.12 12.52 -8.42
CA ASN A 228 -13.01 13.68 -8.22
C ASN A 228 -12.30 14.94 -7.69
N GLY A 229 -10.98 14.92 -7.57
CA GLY A 229 -10.17 16.06 -7.11
C GLY A 229 -10.39 16.38 -5.63
N THR A 230 -10.59 15.36 -4.78
CA THR A 230 -10.79 15.49 -3.35
C THR A 230 -10.07 14.37 -2.59
N ASN A 231 -10.12 14.42 -1.27
CA ASN A 231 -9.59 13.39 -0.36
C ASN A 231 -10.47 13.35 0.89
N LEU A 232 -10.36 12.30 1.70
CA LEU A 232 -11.06 12.18 2.98
C LEU A 232 -10.53 13.14 4.05
N LEU A 233 -9.23 13.38 4.02
CA LEU A 233 -8.52 14.33 4.88
C LEU A 233 -7.89 15.42 4.03
N LYS A 234 -7.83 16.66 4.53
CA LYS A 234 -7.13 17.75 3.87
C LYS A 234 -5.64 17.41 3.77
N GLU A 235 -5.14 17.41 2.54
CA GLU A 235 -3.76 17.07 2.22
C GLU A 235 -2.92 18.31 2.03
N SER A 236 -1.68 18.28 2.50
CA SER A 236 -0.65 19.28 2.27
C SER A 236 0.74 18.62 2.30
N LYS A 237 1.79 19.40 2.04
CA LYS A 237 3.17 18.95 2.17
C LYS A 237 3.76 19.44 3.50
N ALA A 238 4.52 18.56 4.16
CA ALA A 238 5.33 18.95 5.30
C ALA A 238 6.49 19.85 4.85
N PRO A 239 6.91 20.84 5.66
CA PRO A 239 8.12 21.60 5.40
C PRO A 239 9.38 20.72 5.56
N GLY A 240 10.51 21.23 5.08
CA GLY A 240 11.81 20.55 5.18
C GLY A 240 12.08 19.56 4.04
N GLY A 241 13.13 18.76 4.17
CA GLY A 241 13.52 17.75 3.17
C GLY A 241 14.19 18.30 1.91
N SER A 242 14.39 19.61 1.77
CA SER A 242 14.97 20.24 0.56
C SER A 242 16.33 19.65 0.19
N TRP A 243 17.14 19.31 1.19
CA TRP A 243 18.46 18.72 1.00
C TRP A 243 18.42 17.47 0.11
N LEU A 244 17.42 16.60 0.30
CA LEU A 244 17.26 15.36 -0.48
C LEU A 244 16.94 15.67 -1.94
N TRP A 245 16.06 16.64 -2.16
CA TRP A 245 15.69 17.07 -3.49
C TRP A 245 16.86 17.75 -4.21
N ASP A 246 17.60 18.59 -3.49
CA ASP A 246 18.75 19.32 -4.04
C ASP A 246 19.91 18.41 -4.39
N ASP A 247 20.16 17.38 -3.57
CA ASP A 247 21.29 16.46 -3.74
C ASP A 247 21.06 15.40 -4.83
N PHE A 248 19.80 14.96 -5.04
CA PHE A 248 19.51 13.76 -5.84
C PHE A 248 18.61 13.97 -7.06
N TYR A 249 17.85 15.06 -7.13
CA TYR A 249 16.85 15.23 -8.19
C TYR A 249 17.08 16.49 -9.03
N PRO A 250 16.84 16.45 -10.36
CA PRO A 250 16.88 17.63 -11.20
C PRO A 250 15.77 18.63 -10.85
N ALA A 251 15.95 19.90 -11.21
CA ALA A 251 15.03 20.99 -10.85
C ALA A 251 13.56 20.75 -11.26
N ALA A 252 13.32 20.03 -12.37
CA ALA A 252 11.98 19.70 -12.83
C ALA A 252 11.25 18.77 -11.84
N ASP A 253 11.95 17.77 -11.31
CA ASP A 253 11.39 16.73 -10.44
C ASP A 253 11.21 17.19 -8.98
N ARG A 254 11.92 18.26 -8.57
CA ARG A 254 11.78 18.84 -7.21
C ARG A 254 10.62 19.81 -7.07
N ARG A 255 10.03 20.26 -8.17
CA ARG A 255 8.96 21.27 -8.12
C ARG A 255 7.75 20.73 -7.36
N GLY A 256 7.31 21.45 -6.30
CA GLY A 256 6.17 21.06 -5.48
C GLY A 256 6.45 19.92 -4.49
N ARG A 257 7.71 19.49 -4.34
CA ARG A 257 8.10 18.52 -3.32
C ARG A 257 8.29 19.17 -1.97
N GLY A 258 7.98 18.44 -0.91
CA GLY A 258 8.14 18.85 0.48
C GLY A 258 8.83 17.79 1.33
N GLY A 259 8.65 17.88 2.62
CA GLY A 259 9.18 16.93 3.61
C GLY A 259 8.25 15.74 3.88
N GLY A 260 7.48 15.30 2.88
CA GLY A 260 6.45 14.29 3.00
C GLY A 260 5.04 14.87 3.00
N PHE A 261 4.06 13.99 3.15
CA PHE A 261 2.65 14.37 3.14
C PHE A 261 2.15 14.69 4.57
N ARG A 262 1.19 15.59 4.66
CA ARG A 262 0.41 15.85 5.89
C ARG A 262 -1.07 15.71 5.58
N TRP A 263 -1.76 14.96 6.39
CA TRP A 263 -3.21 14.85 6.39
C TRP A 263 -3.73 15.35 7.72
N THR A 264 -4.59 16.36 7.69
CA THR A 264 -4.95 17.12 8.90
C THR A 264 -6.44 17.10 9.18
N THR A 265 -7.20 17.85 8.44
CA THR A 265 -8.60 18.13 8.74
C THR A 265 -9.52 17.14 8.00
N PRO A 266 -10.40 16.42 8.69
CA PRO A 266 -11.45 15.65 8.03
C PRO A 266 -12.33 16.51 7.15
N GLN A 267 -12.72 15.98 6.00
CA GLN A 267 -13.60 16.66 5.05
C GLN A 267 -14.63 15.70 4.42
N ALA A 268 -15.09 14.73 5.23
CA ALA A 268 -16.08 13.74 4.79
C ALA A 268 -17.40 14.37 4.33
N THR A 269 -17.77 15.55 4.86
CA THR A 269 -18.99 16.29 4.48
C THR A 269 -18.78 17.29 3.35
N SER A 270 -17.59 17.31 2.70
CA SER A 270 -17.38 18.19 1.56
C SER A 270 -18.20 17.72 0.36
N ALA A 271 -18.69 18.68 -0.44
CA ALA A 271 -19.56 18.38 -1.60
C ALA A 271 -18.96 17.37 -2.57
N ARG A 272 -17.62 17.38 -2.78
CA ARG A 272 -16.95 16.43 -3.68
C ARG A 272 -16.84 15.03 -3.09
N VAL A 273 -16.69 14.92 -1.77
CA VAL A 273 -16.71 13.61 -1.09
C VAL A 273 -18.12 13.04 -1.17
N GLU A 274 -19.15 13.82 -0.86
CA GLU A 274 -20.54 13.40 -0.97
C GLU A 274 -20.87 12.96 -2.42
N GLU A 275 -20.52 13.75 -3.44
CA GLU A 275 -20.68 13.40 -4.85
C GLU A 275 -20.00 12.06 -5.22
N SER A 276 -18.82 11.77 -4.65
CA SER A 276 -18.13 10.49 -4.91
C SER A 276 -18.89 9.31 -4.31
N TYR A 277 -19.41 9.46 -3.10
CA TYR A 277 -20.21 8.43 -2.46
C TYR A 277 -21.58 8.25 -3.14
N ASP A 278 -22.23 9.34 -3.58
CA ASP A 278 -23.47 9.28 -4.35
C ASP A 278 -23.28 8.52 -5.68
N TYR A 279 -22.15 8.77 -6.36
CA TYR A 279 -21.79 8.05 -7.56
C TYR A 279 -21.62 6.55 -7.28
N LEU A 280 -20.85 6.16 -6.27
CA LEU A 280 -20.68 4.75 -5.90
C LEU A 280 -21.99 4.10 -5.47
N ALA A 281 -22.82 4.81 -4.70
CA ALA A 281 -24.15 4.33 -4.32
C ALA A 281 -25.08 4.15 -5.56
N SER A 282 -24.90 4.98 -6.59
CA SER A 282 -25.66 4.81 -7.85
C SER A 282 -25.24 3.54 -8.59
N LEU A 283 -23.94 3.21 -8.62
CA LEU A 283 -23.45 1.97 -9.22
C LEU A 283 -24.02 0.73 -8.49
N VAL A 284 -24.06 0.77 -7.15
CA VAL A 284 -24.68 -0.31 -6.36
C VAL A 284 -26.18 -0.43 -6.65
N ARG A 285 -26.91 0.69 -6.72
CA ARG A 285 -28.35 0.71 -7.02
C ARG A 285 -28.66 0.15 -8.41
N GLU A 286 -27.81 0.41 -9.40
CA GLU A 286 -27.95 -0.09 -10.77
C GLU A 286 -27.44 -1.54 -10.92
N ASP A 287 -26.99 -2.16 -9.81
CA ASP A 287 -26.39 -3.50 -9.80
C ASP A 287 -25.17 -3.62 -10.76
N LEU A 288 -24.43 -2.51 -10.92
CA LEU A 288 -23.18 -2.43 -11.67
C LEU A 288 -21.98 -2.74 -10.79
N CYS A 289 -22.15 -2.63 -9.48
CA CYS A 289 -21.14 -2.89 -8.47
C CYS A 289 -21.79 -3.61 -7.29
N SER A 290 -21.11 -4.61 -6.72
CA SER A 290 -21.50 -5.16 -5.42
C SER A 290 -21.25 -4.15 -4.30
N ARG A 291 -21.96 -4.29 -3.19
CA ARG A 291 -21.58 -3.59 -1.97
C ARG A 291 -20.18 -4.06 -1.56
N PRO A 292 -19.26 -3.14 -1.29
CA PRO A 292 -17.91 -3.56 -0.93
C PRO A 292 -17.90 -4.21 0.46
N GLU A 293 -17.29 -5.37 0.54
CA GLU A 293 -17.03 -6.06 1.79
C GLU A 293 -15.64 -5.72 2.29
N GLY A 294 -15.43 -5.75 3.60
CA GLY A 294 -14.10 -5.63 4.20
C GLY A 294 -13.23 -6.84 3.84
N GLY A 295 -11.90 -6.63 3.81
CA GLY A 295 -10.95 -7.70 3.63
C GLY A 295 -9.78 -7.38 2.72
N SER A 296 -8.84 -8.32 2.61
CA SER A 296 -7.60 -8.17 1.83
C SER A 296 -7.77 -8.25 0.31
N GLY A 297 -8.95 -8.60 -0.18
CA GLY A 297 -9.18 -8.86 -1.60
C GLY A 297 -8.57 -10.18 -2.10
N THR A 298 -8.09 -11.05 -1.22
CA THR A 298 -7.45 -12.33 -1.59
C THR A 298 -8.38 -13.21 -2.41
N ASN A 299 -9.65 -13.27 -2.06
CA ASN A 299 -10.65 -14.03 -2.83
C ASN A 299 -10.96 -13.40 -4.20
N LEU A 300 -10.64 -12.13 -4.39
CA LEU A 300 -10.96 -11.38 -5.59
C LEU A 300 -10.18 -11.89 -6.83
N VAL A 301 -8.92 -12.34 -6.64
CA VAL A 301 -8.14 -12.98 -7.71
C VAL A 301 -8.87 -14.20 -8.27
N GLY A 302 -9.38 -15.08 -7.40
CA GLY A 302 -10.13 -16.25 -7.78
C GLY A 302 -11.44 -15.91 -8.53
N VAL A 303 -12.19 -14.94 -8.01
CA VAL A 303 -13.46 -14.52 -8.65
C VAL A 303 -13.22 -13.83 -10.01
N PHE A 304 -12.18 -13.01 -10.10
CA PHE A 304 -11.79 -12.36 -11.35
C PHE A 304 -11.31 -13.38 -12.39
N SER A 305 -10.48 -14.35 -12.00
CA SER A 305 -9.96 -15.39 -12.91
C SER A 305 -11.06 -16.28 -13.49
N THR A 306 -12.19 -16.46 -12.79
CA THR A 306 -13.33 -17.22 -13.31
C THR A 306 -14.22 -16.41 -14.27
N GLY A 307 -13.93 -15.13 -14.53
CA GLY A 307 -14.73 -14.27 -15.37
C GLY A 307 -16.08 -13.81 -14.75
N ARG A 308 -16.22 -13.92 -13.43
CA ARG A 308 -17.39 -13.42 -12.68
C ARG A 308 -17.31 -11.94 -12.36
N VAL A 309 -16.12 -11.35 -12.50
CA VAL A 309 -15.87 -9.91 -12.34
C VAL A 309 -15.31 -9.37 -13.65
N GLY A 310 -15.85 -8.24 -14.11
CA GLY A 310 -15.41 -7.58 -15.33
C GLY A 310 -14.22 -6.66 -15.11
N VAL A 311 -14.32 -5.78 -14.10
CA VAL A 311 -13.34 -4.75 -13.80
C VAL A 311 -13.10 -4.67 -12.29
N THR A 312 -11.84 -4.43 -11.89
CA THR A 312 -11.46 -4.22 -10.48
C THR A 312 -10.22 -3.36 -10.37
N PRO A 313 -10.10 -2.49 -9.35
CA PRO A 313 -8.86 -1.79 -9.08
C PRO A 313 -7.85 -2.73 -8.42
N ALA A 314 -6.65 -2.80 -8.98
CA ALA A 314 -5.54 -3.54 -8.37
C ALA A 314 -4.20 -2.94 -8.79
N GLY A 315 -3.13 -3.33 -8.09
CA GLY A 315 -1.76 -2.93 -8.41
C GLY A 315 -1.01 -3.99 -9.21
N GLY A 316 0.24 -3.70 -9.54
CA GLY A 316 1.11 -4.61 -10.29
C GLY A 316 1.31 -5.97 -9.62
N PHE A 317 1.09 -6.06 -8.29
CA PHE A 317 1.13 -7.32 -7.54
C PHE A 317 0.12 -8.37 -8.05
N TRP A 318 -0.94 -7.94 -8.72
CA TRP A 318 -1.94 -8.86 -9.27
C TRP A 318 -1.47 -9.63 -10.49
N ALA A 319 -0.54 -9.09 -11.28
CA ALA A 319 -0.08 -9.74 -12.49
C ALA A 319 0.48 -11.16 -12.21
N GLY A 320 1.36 -11.27 -11.20
CA GLY A 320 1.87 -12.56 -10.75
C GLY A 320 0.78 -13.46 -10.12
N GLY A 321 -0.09 -12.87 -9.28
CA GLY A 321 -1.20 -13.60 -8.64
C GLY A 321 -2.18 -14.20 -9.65
N LEU A 322 -2.54 -13.47 -10.71
CA LEU A 322 -3.41 -13.96 -11.78
C LEU A 322 -2.75 -15.07 -12.60
N HIS A 323 -1.46 -14.94 -12.86
CA HIS A 323 -0.69 -16.00 -13.54
C HIS A 323 -0.67 -17.29 -12.72
N LEU A 324 -0.42 -17.20 -11.41
CA LEU A 324 -0.48 -18.34 -10.49
C LEU A 324 -1.89 -18.95 -10.38
N ALA A 325 -2.95 -18.14 -10.55
CA ALA A 325 -4.34 -18.59 -10.63
C ALA A 325 -4.71 -19.20 -12.00
N GLY A 326 -3.75 -19.35 -12.91
CA GLY A 326 -3.93 -19.97 -14.22
C GLY A 326 -4.44 -19.04 -15.33
N MET A 327 -4.52 -17.73 -15.11
CA MET A 327 -4.83 -16.78 -16.18
C MET A 327 -3.63 -16.57 -17.10
N ARG A 328 -3.88 -16.61 -18.40
CA ARG A 328 -2.88 -16.25 -19.40
C ARG A 328 -2.76 -14.73 -19.49
N ALA A 329 -1.60 -14.22 -19.88
CA ALA A 329 -1.37 -12.79 -20.11
C ALA A 329 -2.37 -12.12 -21.07
N ALA A 330 -2.93 -12.89 -22.01
CA ALA A 330 -3.93 -12.43 -22.98
C ALA A 330 -5.37 -12.36 -22.42
N ASP A 331 -5.64 -12.93 -21.26
CA ASP A 331 -7.00 -13.04 -20.70
C ASP A 331 -7.39 -11.83 -19.85
N TYR A 332 -6.44 -10.95 -19.53
CA TYR A 332 -6.67 -9.70 -18.79
C TYR A 332 -5.75 -8.59 -19.31
N ASP A 333 -6.07 -7.37 -18.93
CA ASP A 333 -5.21 -6.22 -19.22
C ASP A 333 -5.43 -5.12 -18.16
N VAL A 334 -4.62 -4.09 -18.21
CA VAL A 334 -4.67 -2.96 -17.28
C VAL A 334 -4.82 -1.64 -18.00
N GLN A 335 -5.57 -0.73 -17.41
CA GLN A 335 -5.71 0.64 -17.86
C GLN A 335 -5.62 1.59 -16.68
N TYR A 336 -5.30 2.85 -16.91
CA TYR A 336 -5.36 3.89 -15.90
C TYR A 336 -6.73 3.93 -15.23
N PHE A 337 -6.79 4.43 -13.99
CA PHE A 337 -8.05 4.70 -13.34
C PHE A 337 -8.86 5.73 -14.14
N PRO A 338 -10.20 5.61 -14.25
CA PRO A 338 -11.01 6.51 -15.08
C PRO A 338 -10.88 7.96 -14.63
N ARG A 339 -10.72 8.87 -15.58
CA ARG A 339 -10.70 10.31 -15.33
C ARG A 339 -12.11 10.78 -14.91
N TRP A 340 -12.14 11.63 -13.91
CA TRP A 340 -13.34 12.38 -13.53
C TRP A 340 -13.03 13.89 -13.67
N ARG A 341 -12.83 14.62 -12.56
CA ARG A 341 -12.31 16.01 -12.61
C ARG A 341 -10.81 16.05 -12.81
N THR A 342 -10.14 15.06 -12.31
CA THR A 342 -8.70 14.80 -12.50
C THR A 342 -8.48 13.35 -12.95
N GLN A 343 -7.25 13.01 -13.29
CA GLN A 343 -6.81 11.63 -13.45
C GLN A 343 -5.72 11.30 -12.42
N ARG A 344 -5.86 11.90 -11.24
CA ARG A 344 -4.99 11.60 -10.11
C ARG A 344 -5.16 10.15 -9.70
N HIS A 345 -4.06 9.41 -9.64
CA HIS A 345 -4.04 8.04 -9.13
C HIS A 345 -3.64 8.01 -7.68
N GLN A 346 -4.05 6.95 -7.00
CA GLN A 346 -3.59 6.56 -5.70
C GLN A 346 -2.48 5.54 -5.85
N PHE A 347 -1.43 5.63 -5.04
CA PHE A 347 -0.46 4.55 -4.91
C PHE A 347 -0.21 4.18 -3.43
N GLY A 348 0.34 2.97 -3.22
CA GLY A 348 1.06 2.56 -2.04
C GLY A 348 2.48 2.20 -2.43
N ALA A 349 3.44 2.44 -1.56
CA ALA A 349 4.82 2.01 -1.72
C ALA A 349 5.29 1.37 -0.42
N ALA A 350 6.38 0.59 -0.45
CA ALA A 350 6.91 -0.04 0.75
C ALA A 350 8.44 -0.10 0.74
N GLY A 351 9.00 -0.15 1.94
CA GLY A 351 10.42 -0.26 2.22
C GLY A 351 10.66 -0.68 3.66
N TYR A 352 11.92 -0.71 4.08
CA TYR A 352 12.27 -1.07 5.46
C TYR A 352 12.47 0.16 6.32
N ALA A 353 11.75 0.22 7.44
CA ALA A 353 11.92 1.20 8.51
C ALA A 353 12.86 0.66 9.58
N LEU A 354 13.88 1.43 9.95
CA LEU A 354 14.78 1.13 11.06
C LEU A 354 14.12 1.53 12.37
N LEU A 355 13.99 0.59 13.32
CA LEU A 355 13.41 0.88 14.62
C LEU A 355 14.41 1.53 15.58
N ARG A 356 13.94 2.50 16.35
CA ARG A 356 14.73 3.23 17.34
C ARG A 356 15.26 2.32 18.47
N THR A 357 14.59 1.21 18.74
CA THR A 357 15.00 0.20 19.72
C THR A 357 16.20 -0.61 19.27
N SER A 358 16.53 -0.62 17.96
CA SER A 358 17.68 -1.34 17.43
C SER A 358 19.00 -0.74 17.93
N LYS A 359 19.86 -1.63 18.41
CA LYS A 359 21.26 -1.32 18.73
C LYS A 359 22.22 -1.59 17.57
N LYS A 360 21.69 -2.13 16.44
CA LYS A 360 22.44 -2.58 15.26
C LYS A 360 22.20 -1.66 14.05
N GLN A 361 22.14 -0.33 14.30
CA GLN A 361 21.69 0.64 13.29
C GLN A 361 22.57 0.68 12.05
N GLU A 362 23.89 0.49 12.16
CA GLU A 362 24.77 0.45 10.99
C GLU A 362 24.53 -0.82 10.15
N ALA A 363 24.41 -1.97 10.78
CA ALA A 363 24.06 -3.22 10.09
C ALA A 363 22.68 -3.14 9.43
N ALA A 364 21.70 -2.50 10.09
CA ALA A 364 20.38 -2.26 9.55
C ALA A 364 20.44 -1.34 8.32
N TRP A 365 21.27 -0.32 8.34
CA TRP A 365 21.49 0.55 7.18
C TRP A 365 22.09 -0.21 5.98
N GLU A 366 23.09 -1.08 6.22
CA GLU A 366 23.65 -1.92 5.16
C GLU A 366 22.58 -2.83 4.54
N PHE A 367 21.65 -3.36 5.34
CA PHE A 367 20.53 -4.13 4.84
C PHE A 367 19.57 -3.26 4.01
N ILE A 368 19.23 -2.05 4.44
CA ILE A 368 18.39 -1.12 3.67
C ILE A 368 19.04 -0.81 2.32
N LYS A 369 20.32 -0.49 2.28
CA LYS A 369 21.07 -0.29 1.01
C LYS A 369 21.06 -1.53 0.13
N TYR A 370 21.26 -2.70 0.72
CA TYR A 370 21.21 -3.97 -0.01
C TYR A 370 19.86 -4.17 -0.70
N THR A 371 18.75 -3.88 -0.02
CA THR A 371 17.42 -4.02 -0.60
C THR A 371 17.11 -2.97 -1.68
N ALA A 372 17.78 -1.83 -1.66
CA ALA A 372 17.66 -0.79 -2.69
C ALA A 372 18.43 -1.10 -3.99
N ARG A 373 19.29 -2.13 -4.00
CA ARG A 373 20.08 -2.54 -5.18
C ARG A 373 19.19 -3.16 -6.25
N LYS A 374 19.46 -2.82 -7.52
CA LYS A 374 18.71 -3.34 -8.68
C LYS A 374 18.78 -4.88 -8.79
N ASP A 375 19.95 -5.46 -8.58
CA ASP A 375 20.16 -6.91 -8.62
C ASP A 375 19.40 -7.64 -7.50
N THR A 376 19.30 -7.03 -6.32
CA THR A 376 18.51 -7.54 -5.19
C THR A 376 17.02 -7.48 -5.51
N MET A 377 16.50 -6.33 -5.93
CA MET A 377 15.09 -6.19 -6.32
C MET A 377 14.72 -7.15 -7.45
N THR A 378 15.62 -7.38 -8.41
CA THR A 378 15.37 -8.35 -9.50
C THR A 378 15.16 -9.75 -8.97
N ARG A 379 15.91 -10.17 -7.96
CA ARG A 379 15.73 -11.49 -7.33
C ARG A 379 14.48 -11.56 -6.46
N LEU A 380 14.17 -10.49 -5.72
CA LEU A 380 13.03 -10.47 -4.80
C LEU A 380 11.67 -10.40 -5.53
N PHE A 381 11.62 -9.68 -6.64
CA PHE A 381 10.37 -9.42 -7.35
C PHE A 381 10.21 -10.25 -8.62
N GLN A 382 10.71 -11.49 -8.61
CA GLN A 382 10.46 -12.44 -9.69
C GLN A 382 8.96 -12.79 -9.78
N GLY A 383 8.50 -13.13 -10.99
CA GLY A 383 7.11 -13.55 -11.21
C GLY A 383 6.07 -12.41 -11.15
N ASN A 384 6.49 -11.14 -11.24
CA ASN A 384 5.61 -9.97 -11.25
C ASN A 384 4.66 -9.89 -10.04
N GLN A 385 5.17 -10.22 -8.86
CA GLN A 385 4.42 -10.16 -7.61
C GLN A 385 4.29 -8.75 -7.03
N THR A 386 4.95 -7.76 -7.62
CA THR A 386 4.80 -6.33 -7.34
C THR A 386 5.45 -5.49 -8.43
N THR A 387 5.22 -4.18 -8.41
CA THR A 387 5.91 -3.22 -9.27
C THR A 387 7.16 -2.71 -8.54
N PRO A 388 8.38 -2.93 -9.09
CA PRO A 388 9.60 -2.40 -8.47
C PRO A 388 9.59 -0.87 -8.49
N ALA A 389 10.15 -0.25 -7.44
CA ALA A 389 10.27 1.21 -7.36
C ALA A 389 11.25 1.79 -8.40
N ARG A 390 12.21 1.00 -8.88
CA ARG A 390 13.16 1.40 -9.92
C ARG A 390 12.55 1.36 -11.33
N ARG A 391 12.48 2.51 -11.99
CA ARG A 391 11.95 2.66 -13.36
C ARG A 391 12.65 1.75 -14.36
N SER A 392 13.97 1.64 -14.30
CA SER A 392 14.77 0.81 -15.22
C SER A 392 14.46 -0.68 -15.16
N MET A 393 13.70 -1.14 -14.17
CA MET A 393 13.25 -2.52 -14.06
C MET A 393 11.91 -2.77 -14.77
N MET A 394 11.23 -1.73 -15.22
CA MET A 394 9.99 -1.80 -15.98
C MET A 394 10.30 -2.07 -17.45
N THR A 395 10.35 -3.33 -17.83
CA THR A 395 10.78 -3.76 -19.16
C THR A 395 9.81 -4.77 -19.77
N ALA A 396 9.72 -4.82 -21.11
CA ALA A 396 8.93 -5.82 -21.80
C ALA A 396 9.34 -7.25 -21.44
N ALA A 397 10.64 -7.50 -21.23
CA ALA A 397 11.15 -8.81 -20.84
C ALA A 397 10.61 -9.27 -19.48
N ARG A 398 10.44 -8.33 -18.51
CA ARG A 398 9.87 -8.64 -17.20
C ARG A 398 8.44 -9.16 -17.28
N TYR A 399 7.64 -8.61 -18.18
CA TYR A 399 6.21 -8.93 -18.32
C TYR A 399 5.92 -9.94 -19.44
N ALA A 400 6.95 -10.42 -20.14
CA ALA A 400 6.77 -11.37 -21.23
C ALA A 400 6.10 -12.68 -20.74
N GLY A 401 4.93 -12.97 -21.30
CA GLY A 401 4.17 -14.20 -21.01
C GLY A 401 3.43 -14.25 -19.66
N THR A 402 3.68 -13.32 -18.74
CA THR A 402 3.10 -13.34 -17.37
C THR A 402 2.34 -12.08 -17.01
N GLY A 403 2.60 -10.97 -17.68
CA GLY A 403 2.00 -9.69 -17.38
C GLY A 403 0.97 -9.22 -18.42
N PRO A 404 0.24 -8.14 -18.12
CA PRO A 404 -0.70 -7.54 -19.06
C PRO A 404 0.03 -6.91 -20.25
N ALA A 405 -0.66 -6.76 -21.39
CA ALA A 405 -0.09 -6.12 -22.58
C ALA A 405 0.27 -4.64 -22.33
N HIS A 406 -0.54 -3.94 -21.53
CA HIS A 406 -0.32 -2.53 -21.17
C HIS A 406 0.41 -2.38 -19.81
N TRP A 407 1.38 -3.25 -19.50
CA TRP A 407 2.16 -3.22 -18.25
C TRP A 407 2.82 -1.84 -17.98
N GLN A 408 3.06 -1.03 -19.00
CA GLN A 408 3.61 0.33 -18.85
C GLN A 408 2.74 1.19 -17.95
N VAL A 409 1.42 0.98 -17.93
CA VAL A 409 0.46 1.69 -17.07
C VAL A 409 0.92 1.71 -15.61
N PHE A 410 1.53 0.64 -15.11
CA PHE A 410 1.96 0.57 -13.71
C PHE A 410 2.93 1.68 -13.30
N TYR A 411 3.88 2.06 -14.16
CA TYR A 411 4.85 3.12 -13.84
C TYR A 411 4.46 4.46 -14.46
N ASP A 412 3.86 4.44 -15.64
CA ASP A 412 3.42 5.63 -16.35
C ASP A 412 2.43 6.47 -15.54
N THR A 413 1.70 5.87 -14.58
CA THR A 413 0.84 6.60 -13.63
C THR A 413 1.60 7.66 -12.84
N LEU A 414 2.87 7.42 -12.51
CA LEU A 414 3.72 8.40 -11.84
C LEU A 414 4.25 9.47 -12.80
N ASP A 415 4.63 9.06 -14.00
CA ASP A 415 5.27 9.94 -14.98
C ASP A 415 4.25 10.86 -15.67
N ARG A 416 3.04 10.36 -15.94
CA ARG A 416 1.98 11.11 -16.66
C ARG A 416 1.09 11.95 -15.77
N PHE A 417 0.93 11.55 -14.50
CA PHE A 417 0.03 12.22 -13.56
C PHE A 417 0.81 12.68 -12.32
N PRO A 418 1.46 13.84 -12.38
CA PRO A 418 2.42 14.29 -11.35
C PRO A 418 1.79 14.56 -9.98
N ASP A 419 0.47 14.68 -9.89
CA ASP A 419 -0.31 14.78 -8.66
C ASP A 419 -0.69 13.42 -8.05
N THR A 420 -0.30 12.30 -8.69
CA THR A 420 -0.44 10.95 -8.14
C THR A 420 0.22 10.86 -6.76
N GLY A 421 -0.52 10.39 -5.77
CA GLY A 421 -0.12 10.45 -4.38
C GLY A 421 -0.48 9.21 -3.57
N PRO A 422 0.12 9.08 -2.37
CA PRO A 422 -0.19 7.97 -1.47
C PRO A 422 -1.59 8.12 -0.87
N ILE A 423 -2.07 7.02 -0.30
CA ILE A 423 -3.29 7.01 0.50
C ILE A 423 -3.18 7.96 1.70
N PRO A 424 -4.30 8.53 2.20
CA PRO A 424 -4.30 9.35 3.40
C PRO A 424 -4.05 8.49 4.64
N ALA A 425 -2.79 8.41 5.06
CA ALA A 425 -2.35 7.61 6.19
C ALA A 425 -1.61 8.46 7.24
N PRO A 426 -2.33 9.28 8.03
CA PRO A 426 -1.75 10.02 9.14
C PRO A 426 -1.24 9.06 10.24
N PRO A 427 -0.57 9.55 11.29
CA PRO A 427 -0.18 8.70 12.41
C PRO A 427 -1.35 7.91 13.03
N GLN A 428 -2.57 8.43 12.94
CA GLN A 428 -3.83 7.81 13.40
C GLN A 428 -4.47 6.88 12.35
N VAL A 429 -3.70 6.33 11.45
CA VAL A 429 -4.21 5.57 10.29
C VAL A 429 -5.13 4.41 10.66
N ALA A 430 -4.90 3.75 11.78
CA ALA A 430 -5.73 2.63 12.24
C ALA A 430 -7.16 3.10 12.51
N GLU A 431 -7.33 4.17 13.30
CA GLU A 431 -8.62 4.76 13.62
C GLU A 431 -9.31 5.35 12.38
N VAL A 432 -8.55 6.05 11.54
CA VAL A 432 -9.06 6.59 10.26
C VAL A 432 -9.58 5.48 9.37
N THR A 433 -8.87 4.34 9.30
CA THR A 433 -9.30 3.16 8.53
C THR A 433 -10.59 2.57 9.08
N ASP A 434 -10.67 2.36 10.40
CA ASP A 434 -11.88 1.82 11.05
C ASP A 434 -13.11 2.68 10.78
N VAL A 435 -12.96 4.00 10.90
CA VAL A 435 -14.03 4.97 10.62
C VAL A 435 -14.44 4.90 9.15
N LEU A 436 -13.48 4.91 8.22
CA LEU A 436 -13.77 4.79 6.78
C LEU A 436 -14.52 3.50 6.47
N LEU A 437 -14.04 2.35 6.96
CA LEU A 437 -14.67 1.04 6.69
C LEU A 437 -16.12 1.00 7.19
N LYS A 438 -16.35 1.44 8.44
CA LYS A 438 -17.66 1.50 9.09
C LYS A 438 -18.66 2.30 8.28
N TYR A 439 -18.29 3.51 7.89
CA TYR A 439 -19.24 4.43 7.27
C TYR A 439 -19.35 4.28 5.75
N THR A 440 -18.32 3.77 5.08
CA THR A 440 -18.43 3.43 3.65
C THR A 440 -19.48 2.34 3.43
N GLY A 441 -19.44 1.26 4.22
CA GLY A 441 -20.48 0.23 4.16
C GLY A 441 -21.89 0.77 4.43
N THR A 442 -22.01 1.68 5.41
CA THR A 442 -23.29 2.33 5.75
C THR A 442 -23.77 3.26 4.63
N ALA A 443 -22.90 4.11 4.09
CA ALA A 443 -23.22 5.06 3.02
C ALA A 443 -23.74 4.36 1.76
N LEU A 444 -23.11 3.24 1.39
CA LEU A 444 -23.46 2.49 0.19
C LEU A 444 -24.66 1.52 0.38
N ALA A 445 -25.25 1.47 1.57
CA ALA A 445 -26.45 0.67 1.81
C ALA A 445 -27.67 1.19 1.04
N SER A 446 -27.81 2.49 0.87
CA SER A 446 -28.81 3.14 0.02
C SER A 446 -28.41 4.58 -0.30
N PRO A 447 -28.90 5.17 -1.40
CA PRO A 447 -28.61 6.59 -1.72
C PRO A 447 -29.01 7.57 -0.62
N ARG A 448 -30.10 7.28 0.12
CA ARG A 448 -30.53 8.13 1.25
C ARG A 448 -29.62 8.05 2.47
N ALA A 449 -28.75 7.03 2.53
CA ALA A 449 -27.83 6.83 3.64
C ALA A 449 -26.52 7.65 3.50
N VAL A 450 -26.18 8.13 2.30
CA VAL A 450 -24.91 8.83 2.03
C VAL A 450 -24.72 10.02 2.96
N GLY A 451 -25.55 11.06 2.87
CA GLY A 451 -25.37 12.26 3.69
C GLY A 451 -25.35 12.00 5.20
N PRO A 452 -26.30 11.22 5.77
CA PRO A 452 -26.27 10.85 7.19
C PRO A 452 -25.01 10.08 7.61
N ALA A 453 -24.52 9.15 6.77
CA ALA A 453 -23.31 8.38 7.06
C ALA A 453 -22.05 9.27 7.04
N LEU A 454 -21.95 10.17 6.06
CA LEU A 454 -20.81 11.09 5.94
C LEU A 454 -20.75 12.11 7.09
N ARG A 455 -21.89 12.58 7.59
CA ARG A 455 -21.90 13.44 8.80
C ARG A 455 -21.39 12.71 10.03
N ARG A 456 -21.76 11.45 10.23
CA ARG A 456 -21.22 10.64 11.33
C ARG A 456 -19.74 10.32 11.12
N MET A 457 -19.37 9.99 9.88
CA MET A 457 -17.95 9.78 9.50
C MET A 457 -17.11 11.01 9.84
N GLN A 458 -17.60 12.21 9.53
CA GLN A 458 -16.92 13.47 9.85
C GLN A 458 -16.62 13.58 11.34
N GLY A 459 -17.61 13.39 12.20
CA GLY A 459 -17.43 13.49 13.64
C GLY A 459 -16.49 12.41 14.22
N ASP A 460 -16.62 11.15 13.76
CA ASP A 460 -15.73 10.08 14.23
C ASP A 460 -14.30 10.27 13.70
N LEU A 461 -14.09 10.84 12.49
CA LEU A 461 -12.76 11.20 11.98
C LEU A 461 -12.13 12.35 12.78
N GLU A 462 -12.90 13.37 13.15
CA GLU A 462 -12.41 14.46 14.00
C GLU A 462 -11.90 13.91 15.32
N GLN A 463 -12.66 13.05 15.98
CA GLN A 463 -12.23 12.35 17.20
C GLN A 463 -11.01 11.47 16.99
N ALA A 464 -10.92 10.76 15.86
CA ALA A 464 -9.78 9.91 15.53
C ALA A 464 -8.51 10.76 15.36
N MET A 465 -8.60 11.91 14.69
CA MET A 465 -7.45 12.78 14.43
C MET A 465 -6.95 13.52 15.67
N GLU A 466 -7.78 13.72 16.71
CA GLU A 466 -7.41 14.33 17.99
C GLU A 466 -6.66 13.36 18.92
N ARG A 467 -6.70 12.05 18.64
CA ARG A 467 -6.04 11.08 19.51
C ARG A 467 -4.52 11.21 19.45
N GLU A 468 -3.90 11.24 20.62
CA GLU A 468 -2.45 11.11 20.71
C GLU A 468 -2.02 9.67 20.33
N VAL A 469 -1.11 9.59 19.37
CA VAL A 469 -0.47 8.36 18.89
C VAL A 469 0.91 8.22 19.54
#